data_6ef3937240423a27d8b0c0f626950a87
#
_entry.id   6ef3937240423a27d8b0c0f626950a87
#
_cell.length_a   1.000
_cell.length_b   1.000
_cell.length_c   1.000
_cell.angle_alpha   90.00
_cell.angle_beta   90.00
_cell.angle_gamma   90.00
#
_symmetry.space_group_name_H-M   'P 1'
#
loop_
_entity.id
_entity.type
_entity.pdbx_description
1 polymer ?
#
loop_
_entity_poly.entity_id
_entity_poly.type
_entity_poly.pdbx_seq_one_letter_code
_entity_poly.pdbx_strand_id
1 'polypeptide(L)'
;MNDILARRARRATVGIALSAALVAGIAPVTAIAAETSSPIDAVALQTEDAAAAKEKAYAAMQEALKNLEAAKDAASPEKIAEIDDDIAAFQELYDMVVAEAAKRREPLPAMQANVDAAQAKYDEARNRTSGLQAELDKALEALGGEEPSTAIKEHIKQLRMEIMTAERREESCEDDLHRYQRRLESQEKQVQYFESEAEKAKAHIDEDIAKQNALLSDLEKAQAAYDDACKAYEEAKAAADKATSPEITQPTETTPPSNSAQPAETA
;
A
#
# COMPACT_ATOMS: atom_id res chain seq x y z
N MET A 1 6.94 -25.73 -2.52
CA MET A 1 6.46 -24.36 -2.23
C MET A 1 7.57 -23.32 -2.26
N ASN A 2 8.75 -23.55 -1.69
CA ASN A 2 9.84 -22.58 -1.66
C ASN A 2 10.47 -22.20 -3.02
N ASP A 3 10.34 -23.04 -4.07
CA ASP A 3 10.94 -22.79 -5.38
C ASP A 3 10.17 -21.78 -6.27
N ILE A 4 8.88 -21.61 -6.03
CA ILE A 4 8.03 -20.65 -6.78
C ILE A 4 8.26 -19.23 -6.24
N LEU A 5 8.37 -19.08 -4.93
CA LEU A 5 8.67 -17.81 -4.27
C LEU A 5 10.09 -17.29 -4.58
N ALA A 6 11.09 -18.21 -4.68
CA ALA A 6 12.47 -17.82 -4.96
C ALA A 6 12.73 -17.37 -6.40
N ARG A 7 11.92 -17.79 -7.37
CA ARG A 7 12.07 -17.40 -8.79
C ARG A 7 11.47 -16.03 -9.10
N ARG A 8 10.43 -15.59 -8.36
CA ARG A 8 9.75 -14.30 -8.58
C ARG A 8 10.40 -13.14 -7.83
N ALA A 9 11.01 -13.37 -6.66
CA ALA A 9 11.69 -12.33 -5.88
C ALA A 9 12.90 -11.67 -6.57
N ARG A 10 13.39 -12.21 -7.70
CA ARG A 10 14.54 -11.65 -8.45
C ARG A 10 14.19 -10.65 -9.54
N ARG A 11 12.91 -10.39 -9.81
CA ARG A 11 12.48 -9.46 -10.89
C ARG A 11 12.03 -8.07 -10.44
N ALA A 12 11.85 -7.85 -9.14
CA ALA A 12 11.23 -6.63 -8.61
C ALA A 12 12.23 -5.54 -8.15
N THR A 13 13.33 -5.30 -8.87
CA THR A 13 14.19 -4.13 -8.63
C THR A 13 14.54 -3.44 -9.93
N VAL A 14 13.54 -2.81 -10.55
CA VAL A 14 13.79 -1.70 -11.48
C VAL A 14 13.13 -0.47 -10.86
N GLY A 15 13.91 0.25 -10.06
CA GLY A 15 13.51 1.54 -9.53
C GLY A 15 13.44 2.55 -10.66
N ILE A 16 12.24 2.96 -11.04
CA ILE A 16 12.01 4.12 -11.89
C ILE A 16 11.98 5.34 -10.98
N ALA A 17 13.11 6.04 -10.88
CA ALA A 17 13.16 7.38 -10.33
C ALA A 17 12.52 8.33 -11.34
N LEU A 18 11.21 8.57 -11.25
CA LEU A 18 10.58 9.67 -11.95
C LEU A 18 10.93 10.97 -11.21
N SER A 19 11.83 11.73 -11.80
CA SER A 19 12.15 13.08 -11.38
C SER A 19 10.93 13.96 -11.59
N ALA A 20 10.33 14.46 -10.52
CA ALA A 20 9.33 15.50 -10.56
C ALA A 20 9.97 16.78 -11.12
N ALA A 21 9.78 17.03 -12.43
CA ALA A 21 10.13 18.30 -13.04
C ALA A 21 9.12 19.36 -12.58
N LEU A 22 9.62 20.32 -11.84
CA LEU A 22 8.94 21.53 -11.39
C LEU A 22 8.23 22.21 -12.58
N VAL A 23 6.93 22.34 -12.49
CA VAL A 23 6.18 23.30 -13.31
C VAL A 23 6.52 24.70 -12.78
N ALA A 24 7.50 25.33 -13.41
CA ALA A 24 7.81 26.73 -13.16
C ALA A 24 6.67 27.59 -13.70
N GLY A 25 6.00 28.29 -12.78
CA GLY A 25 4.85 29.13 -13.06
C GLY A 25 5.09 30.14 -14.17
N ILE A 26 4.12 30.27 -15.03
CA ILE A 26 3.99 31.38 -15.98
C ILE A 26 3.68 32.63 -15.16
N ALA A 27 4.70 33.47 -14.95
CA ALA A 27 4.50 34.79 -14.35
C ALA A 27 3.74 35.68 -15.36
N PRO A 28 2.76 36.49 -14.92
CA PRO A 28 2.14 37.46 -15.80
C PRO A 28 3.16 38.52 -16.22
N VAL A 29 3.25 38.71 -17.53
CA VAL A 29 4.08 39.79 -18.11
C VAL A 29 3.51 41.12 -17.66
N THR A 30 4.15 41.78 -16.70
CA THR A 30 3.85 43.15 -16.31
C THR A 30 4.27 44.09 -17.46
N ALA A 31 3.33 44.92 -17.91
CA ALA A 31 3.53 45.94 -18.91
C ALA A 31 4.66 46.90 -18.50
N ILE A 32 5.75 46.92 -19.27
CA ILE A 32 6.79 47.94 -19.18
C ILE A 32 6.32 49.17 -19.97
N ALA A 33 6.34 50.31 -19.31
CA ALA A 33 5.93 51.59 -19.86
C ALA A 33 6.64 51.94 -21.18
N ALA A 34 5.86 52.36 -22.16
CA ALA A 34 6.31 52.78 -23.47
C ALA A 34 7.07 54.09 -23.40
N GLU A 35 8.37 54.07 -23.69
CA GLU A 35 9.05 55.21 -24.23
C GLU A 35 8.91 55.21 -25.75
N THR A 36 8.59 56.35 -26.30
CA THR A 36 8.25 56.72 -27.66
C THR A 36 9.10 56.05 -28.73
N SER A 37 8.70 54.87 -29.20
CA SER A 37 9.15 54.25 -30.44
C SER A 37 8.12 54.49 -31.55
N SER A 38 8.61 54.58 -32.81
CA SER A 38 7.80 54.76 -34.00
C SER A 38 6.74 53.64 -34.08
N PRO A 39 5.52 53.89 -34.58
CA PRO A 39 4.49 52.86 -34.70
C PRO A 39 4.92 51.62 -35.52
N ILE A 40 5.91 51.76 -36.38
CA ILE A 40 6.49 50.65 -37.16
C ILE A 40 7.39 49.78 -36.26
N ASP A 41 8.14 50.33 -35.35
CA ASP A 41 9.00 49.59 -34.40
C ASP A 41 8.17 48.85 -33.36
N ALA A 42 7.04 49.42 -32.95
CA ALA A 42 6.12 48.78 -32.01
C ALA A 42 5.41 47.54 -32.63
N VAL A 43 5.07 47.58 -33.89
CA VAL A 43 4.47 46.43 -34.62
C VAL A 43 5.52 45.33 -34.86
N ALA A 44 6.77 45.70 -35.15
CA ALA A 44 7.87 44.73 -35.32
C ALA A 44 8.18 44.01 -34.00
N LEU A 45 8.23 44.72 -32.91
CA LEU A 45 8.44 44.14 -31.55
C LEU A 45 7.30 43.20 -31.16
N GLN A 46 6.03 43.54 -31.41
CA GLN A 46 4.87 42.68 -31.14
C GLN A 46 4.85 41.41 -32.00
N THR A 47 5.35 41.45 -33.25
CA THR A 47 5.43 40.28 -34.09
C THR A 47 6.57 39.34 -33.69
N GLU A 48 7.70 39.85 -33.22
CA GLU A 48 8.82 39.08 -32.71
C GLU A 48 8.44 38.39 -31.37
N ASP A 49 7.76 39.10 -30.45
CA ASP A 49 7.27 38.55 -29.19
C ASP A 49 6.22 37.44 -29.40
N ALA A 50 5.28 37.58 -30.35
CA ALA A 50 4.29 36.59 -30.70
C ALA A 50 4.93 35.35 -31.33
N ALA A 51 5.95 35.52 -32.21
CA ALA A 51 6.67 34.38 -32.79
C ALA A 51 7.48 33.61 -31.74
N ALA A 52 8.14 34.29 -30.81
CA ALA A 52 8.87 33.68 -29.70
C ALA A 52 7.92 32.92 -28.73
N ALA A 53 6.75 33.49 -28.45
CA ALA A 53 5.73 32.81 -27.64
C ALA A 53 5.21 31.52 -28.30
N LYS A 54 4.99 31.53 -29.62
CA LYS A 54 4.61 30.35 -30.41
C LYS A 54 5.67 29.26 -30.37
N GLU A 55 6.95 29.62 -30.55
CA GLU A 55 8.05 28.64 -30.47
C GLU A 55 8.16 28.02 -29.07
N LYS A 56 8.03 28.82 -28.01
CA LYS A 56 8.03 28.35 -26.65
C LYS A 56 6.86 27.41 -26.36
N ALA A 57 5.66 27.75 -26.80
CA ALA A 57 4.49 26.91 -26.64
C ALA A 57 4.61 25.59 -27.43
N TYR A 58 5.21 25.63 -28.62
CA TYR A 58 5.50 24.43 -29.41
C TYR A 58 6.50 23.52 -28.70
N ALA A 59 7.58 24.04 -28.16
CA ALA A 59 8.56 23.29 -27.39
C ALA A 59 7.92 22.62 -26.16
N ALA A 60 7.07 23.35 -25.43
CA ALA A 60 6.32 22.80 -24.28
C ALA A 60 5.36 21.68 -24.69
N MET A 61 4.68 21.81 -25.81
CA MET A 61 3.80 20.77 -26.36
C MET A 61 4.62 19.51 -26.76
N GLN A 62 5.78 19.65 -27.37
CA GLN A 62 6.66 18.54 -27.72
C GLN A 62 7.19 17.80 -26.48
N GLU A 63 7.54 18.54 -25.42
CA GLU A 63 7.94 17.95 -24.13
C GLU A 63 6.78 17.19 -23.48
N ALA A 64 5.59 17.79 -23.44
CA ALA A 64 4.40 17.15 -22.91
C ALA A 64 4.02 15.87 -23.70
N LEU A 65 4.17 15.88 -25.04
CA LEU A 65 3.97 14.70 -25.87
C LEU A 65 4.95 13.58 -25.50
N LYS A 66 6.22 13.90 -25.35
CA LYS A 66 7.25 12.93 -24.94
C LYS A 66 6.93 12.31 -23.56
N ASN A 67 6.46 13.13 -22.61
CA ASN A 67 6.07 12.66 -21.29
C ASN A 67 4.82 11.77 -21.37
N LEU A 68 3.87 12.09 -22.22
CA LEU A 68 2.69 11.27 -22.48
C LEU A 68 3.05 9.92 -23.10
N GLU A 69 3.95 9.89 -24.08
CA GLU A 69 4.44 8.64 -24.67
C GLU A 69 5.15 7.76 -23.64
N ALA A 70 5.98 8.37 -22.77
CA ALA A 70 6.63 7.65 -21.68
C ALA A 70 5.61 7.10 -20.66
N ALA A 71 4.57 7.86 -20.32
CA ALA A 71 3.50 7.40 -19.43
C ALA A 71 2.66 6.28 -20.05
N LYS A 72 2.35 6.36 -21.36
CA LYS A 72 1.68 5.29 -22.11
C LYS A 72 2.51 4.01 -22.14
N ASP A 73 3.82 4.13 -22.32
CA ASP A 73 4.75 2.99 -22.30
C ASP A 73 4.84 2.35 -20.90
N ALA A 74 4.82 3.17 -19.85
CA ALA A 74 4.81 2.71 -18.46
C ALA A 74 3.50 2.04 -18.06
N ALA A 75 2.35 2.54 -18.52
CA ALA A 75 1.01 2.01 -18.31
C ALA A 75 0.50 1.23 -19.53
N SER A 76 1.40 0.55 -20.26
CA SER A 76 0.97 -0.25 -21.42
C SER A 76 0.04 -1.39 -20.99
N PRO A 77 -0.90 -1.82 -21.85
CA PRO A 77 -1.82 -2.91 -21.53
C PRO A 77 -1.12 -4.19 -21.08
N GLU A 78 0.05 -4.48 -21.63
CA GLU A 78 0.84 -5.66 -21.28
C GLU A 78 1.39 -5.56 -19.85
N LYS A 79 1.90 -4.37 -19.45
CA LYS A 79 2.42 -4.16 -18.09
C LYS A 79 1.30 -4.13 -17.03
N ILE A 80 0.16 -3.55 -17.38
CA ILE A 80 -1.03 -3.59 -16.50
C ILE A 80 -1.52 -5.04 -16.34
N ALA A 81 -1.60 -5.82 -17.43
CA ALA A 81 -1.97 -7.23 -17.37
C ALA A 81 -0.97 -8.07 -16.55
N GLU A 82 0.34 -7.78 -16.61
CA GLU A 82 1.35 -8.44 -15.77
C GLU A 82 1.12 -8.16 -14.27
N ILE A 83 0.74 -6.92 -13.93
CA ILE A 83 0.39 -6.56 -12.54
C ILE A 83 -0.92 -7.27 -12.11
N ASP A 84 -1.93 -7.31 -12.98
CA ASP A 84 -3.19 -8.02 -12.71
C ASP A 84 -2.96 -9.52 -12.49
N ASP A 85 -2.09 -10.15 -13.28
CA ASP A 85 -1.70 -11.55 -13.12
C ASP A 85 -0.96 -11.79 -11.79
N ASP A 86 -0.10 -10.87 -11.36
CA ASP A 86 0.59 -10.95 -10.08
C ASP A 86 -0.40 -10.77 -8.91
N ILE A 87 -1.32 -9.81 -8.99
CA ILE A 87 -2.42 -9.64 -8.01
C ILE A 87 -3.25 -10.92 -7.91
N ALA A 88 -3.66 -11.51 -9.04
CA ALA A 88 -4.44 -12.74 -9.05
C ALA A 88 -3.69 -13.92 -8.41
N ALA A 89 -2.39 -14.06 -8.70
CA ALA A 89 -1.56 -15.11 -8.12
C ALA A 89 -1.38 -14.94 -6.60
N PHE A 90 -1.21 -13.71 -6.11
CA PHE A 90 -1.14 -13.44 -4.68
C PHE A 90 -2.49 -13.59 -3.99
N GLN A 91 -3.61 -13.29 -4.69
CA GLN A 91 -4.96 -13.54 -4.16
C GLN A 91 -5.22 -15.04 -3.97
N GLU A 92 -4.86 -15.88 -4.95
CA GLU A 92 -4.94 -17.34 -4.80
C GLU A 92 -4.08 -17.86 -3.62
N LEU A 93 -2.87 -17.33 -3.48
CA LEU A 93 -2.01 -17.66 -2.35
C LEU A 93 -2.65 -17.25 -1.02
N TYR A 94 -3.15 -16.02 -0.93
CA TYR A 94 -3.83 -15.50 0.26
C TYR A 94 -5.00 -16.39 0.66
N ASP A 95 -5.89 -16.71 -0.27
CA ASP A 95 -7.07 -17.55 -0.02
C ASP A 95 -6.68 -18.95 0.47
N MET A 96 -5.65 -19.56 -0.13
CA MET A 96 -5.12 -20.85 0.28
C MET A 96 -4.54 -20.81 1.70
N VAL A 97 -3.77 -19.79 2.04
CA VAL A 97 -3.11 -19.65 3.37
C VAL A 97 -4.15 -19.37 4.45
N VAL A 98 -5.16 -18.54 4.16
CA VAL A 98 -6.29 -18.25 5.06
C VAL A 98 -7.10 -19.52 5.33
N ALA A 99 -7.40 -20.31 4.29
CA ALA A 99 -8.10 -21.58 4.44
C ALA A 99 -7.29 -22.58 5.29
N GLU A 100 -5.98 -22.67 5.10
CA GLU A 100 -5.11 -23.54 5.91
C GLU A 100 -5.02 -23.04 7.36
N ALA A 101 -4.93 -21.73 7.60
CA ALA A 101 -4.98 -21.16 8.95
C ALA A 101 -6.29 -21.52 9.67
N ALA A 102 -7.42 -21.38 9.00
CA ALA A 102 -8.73 -21.72 9.54
C ALA A 102 -8.81 -23.22 9.91
N LYS A 103 -8.35 -24.10 9.02
CA LYS A 103 -8.29 -25.54 9.26
C LYS A 103 -7.39 -25.90 10.45
N ARG A 104 -6.26 -25.21 10.61
CA ARG A 104 -5.34 -25.40 11.75
C ARG A 104 -5.89 -24.85 13.05
N ARG A 105 -6.76 -23.84 12.99
CA ARG A 105 -7.43 -23.28 14.18
C ARG A 105 -8.56 -24.14 14.70
N GLU A 106 -9.23 -24.90 13.84
CA GLU A 106 -10.38 -25.74 14.20
C GLU A 106 -10.14 -26.67 15.42
N PRO A 107 -9.00 -27.39 15.56
CA PRO A 107 -8.75 -28.27 16.69
C PRO A 107 -8.34 -27.55 17.98
N LEU A 108 -7.98 -26.25 17.97
CA LEU A 108 -7.46 -25.55 19.14
C LEU A 108 -8.39 -25.59 20.38
N PRO A 109 -9.72 -25.38 20.25
CA PRO A 109 -10.59 -25.45 21.42
C PRO A 109 -10.60 -26.83 22.09
N ALA A 110 -10.56 -27.90 21.29
CA ALA A 110 -10.50 -29.26 21.81
C ALA A 110 -9.12 -29.56 22.46
N MET A 111 -8.04 -29.04 21.89
CA MET A 111 -6.69 -29.17 22.47
C MET A 111 -6.59 -28.40 23.78
N GLN A 112 -7.14 -27.18 23.87
CA GLN A 112 -7.21 -26.42 25.11
C GLN A 112 -8.01 -27.18 26.18
N ALA A 113 -9.17 -27.75 25.84
CA ALA A 113 -9.96 -28.55 26.75
C ALA A 113 -9.18 -29.77 27.29
N ASN A 114 -8.30 -30.38 26.47
CA ASN A 114 -7.42 -31.45 26.91
C ASN A 114 -6.36 -30.97 27.90
N VAL A 115 -5.79 -29.78 27.69
CA VAL A 115 -4.85 -29.14 28.63
C VAL A 115 -5.54 -28.87 29.96
N ASP A 116 -6.74 -28.28 29.94
CA ASP A 116 -7.52 -27.96 31.14
C ASP A 116 -7.86 -29.22 31.93
N ALA A 117 -8.26 -30.29 31.24
CA ALA A 117 -8.54 -31.60 31.86
C ALA A 117 -7.28 -32.26 32.44
N ALA A 118 -6.13 -32.13 31.79
CA ALA A 118 -4.86 -32.64 32.33
C ALA A 118 -4.39 -31.82 33.54
N GLN A 119 -4.56 -30.50 33.51
CA GLN A 119 -4.28 -29.61 34.63
C GLN A 119 -5.11 -30.01 35.87
N ALA A 120 -6.41 -30.21 35.67
CA ALA A 120 -7.29 -30.63 36.79
C ALA A 120 -6.85 -31.96 37.40
N LYS A 121 -6.42 -32.94 36.59
CA LYS A 121 -5.89 -34.22 37.09
C LYS A 121 -4.58 -34.08 37.83
N TYR A 122 -3.69 -33.22 37.35
CA TYR A 122 -2.44 -32.92 38.01
C TYR A 122 -2.68 -32.25 39.39
N ASP A 123 -3.56 -31.25 39.42
CA ASP A 123 -3.92 -30.57 40.66
C ASP A 123 -4.55 -31.52 41.71
N GLU A 124 -5.43 -32.44 41.25
CA GLU A 124 -6.00 -33.50 42.09
C GLU A 124 -4.92 -34.43 42.67
N ALA A 125 -3.99 -34.90 41.80
CA ALA A 125 -2.89 -35.77 42.21
C ALA A 125 -1.97 -35.09 43.22
N ARG A 126 -1.58 -33.85 42.97
CA ARG A 126 -0.76 -33.01 43.86
C ARG A 126 -1.41 -32.76 45.20
N ASN A 127 -2.71 -32.44 45.21
CA ASN A 127 -3.46 -32.24 46.46
C ASN A 127 -3.51 -33.55 47.31
N ARG A 128 -3.65 -34.71 46.64
CA ARG A 128 -3.63 -36.00 47.31
C ARG A 128 -2.26 -36.30 47.90
N THR A 129 -1.17 -36.08 47.18
CA THR A 129 0.20 -36.25 47.68
C THR A 129 0.45 -35.38 48.91
N SER A 130 0.08 -34.09 48.83
CA SER A 130 0.22 -33.13 49.92
C SER A 130 -0.63 -33.53 51.12
N GLY A 131 -1.85 -34.04 50.92
CA GLY A 131 -2.71 -34.53 51.99
C GLY A 131 -2.10 -35.74 52.74
N LEU A 132 -1.58 -36.73 52.01
CA LEU A 132 -0.92 -37.90 52.60
C LEU A 132 0.37 -37.54 53.35
N GLN A 133 1.14 -36.58 52.84
CA GLN A 133 2.33 -36.07 53.52
C GLN A 133 1.95 -35.40 54.86
N ALA A 134 0.89 -34.55 54.86
CA ALA A 134 0.40 -33.91 56.06
C ALA A 134 -0.15 -34.94 57.10
N GLU A 135 -0.75 -36.06 56.66
CA GLU A 135 -1.17 -37.15 57.52
C GLU A 135 0.04 -37.89 58.12
N LEU A 136 1.09 -38.13 57.34
CA LEU A 136 2.33 -38.73 57.81
C LEU A 136 3.01 -37.85 58.85
N ASP A 137 3.08 -36.54 58.61
CA ASP A 137 3.69 -35.59 59.55
C ASP A 137 2.93 -35.58 60.88
N LYS A 138 1.59 -35.54 60.85
CA LYS A 138 0.77 -35.65 62.07
C LYS A 138 1.01 -36.96 62.82
N ALA A 139 1.10 -38.08 62.07
CA ALA A 139 1.36 -39.38 62.69
C ALA A 139 2.77 -39.44 63.39
N LEU A 140 3.76 -38.75 62.79
CA LEU A 140 5.09 -38.65 63.35
C LEU A 140 5.15 -37.69 64.56
N GLU A 141 4.45 -36.56 64.47
CA GLU A 141 4.33 -35.63 65.65
C GLU A 141 3.65 -36.24 66.83
N ALA A 142 2.59 -37.05 66.61
CA ALA A 142 1.87 -37.74 67.67
C ALA A 142 2.73 -38.75 68.45
N LEU A 143 3.88 -39.17 67.92
CA LEU A 143 4.81 -40.06 68.62
C LEU A 143 5.59 -39.34 69.66
N GLY A 144 5.75 -38.03 69.66
CA GLY A 144 6.41 -37.23 70.67
C GLY A 144 7.80 -37.72 71.11
N GLY A 145 8.46 -38.57 70.27
CA GLY A 145 9.74 -39.20 70.60
C GLY A 145 9.64 -40.54 71.35
N GLU A 146 8.43 -41.04 71.63
CA GLU A 146 8.22 -42.37 72.22
C GLU A 146 8.37 -43.50 71.14
N GLU A 147 8.77 -44.71 71.62
CA GLU A 147 8.81 -45.86 70.69
C GLU A 147 7.42 -46.22 70.19
N PRO A 148 7.15 -46.18 68.84
CA PRO A 148 5.84 -46.46 68.32
C PRO A 148 5.44 -47.92 68.55
N SER A 149 4.16 -48.12 68.86
CA SER A 149 3.54 -49.46 68.89
C SER A 149 3.64 -50.13 67.48
N THR A 150 3.54 -51.44 67.41
CA THR A 150 3.59 -52.18 66.12
C THR A 150 2.51 -51.70 65.17
N ALA A 151 1.32 -51.33 65.63
CA ALA A 151 0.22 -50.81 64.81
C ALA A 151 0.55 -49.45 64.21
N ILE A 152 1.20 -48.57 64.97
CA ILE A 152 1.62 -47.23 64.47
C ILE A 152 2.77 -47.40 63.45
N LYS A 153 3.73 -48.28 63.70
CA LYS A 153 4.80 -48.59 62.75
C LYS A 153 4.24 -49.04 61.38
N GLU A 154 3.22 -49.94 61.41
CA GLU A 154 2.61 -50.41 60.19
C GLU A 154 1.80 -49.34 59.51
N HIS A 155 1.07 -48.48 60.23
CA HIS A 155 0.36 -47.32 59.67
C HIS A 155 1.32 -46.31 59.00
N ILE A 156 2.41 -45.95 59.60
CA ILE A 156 3.46 -45.07 58.99
C ILE A 156 4.03 -45.73 57.74
N LYS A 157 4.29 -47.01 57.76
CA LYS A 157 4.78 -47.74 56.58
C LYS A 157 3.76 -47.72 55.48
N GLN A 158 2.48 -47.89 55.76
CA GLN A 158 1.39 -47.82 54.78
C GLN A 158 1.29 -46.41 54.16
N LEU A 159 1.28 -45.34 54.98
CA LEU A 159 1.28 -43.96 54.51
C LEU A 159 2.45 -43.69 53.58
N ARG A 160 3.65 -44.14 53.90
CA ARG A 160 4.82 -43.98 53.00
C ARG A 160 4.67 -44.67 51.67
N MET A 161 4.03 -45.86 51.65
CA MET A 161 3.75 -46.56 50.38
C MET A 161 2.68 -45.85 49.56
N GLU A 162 1.65 -45.28 50.24
CA GLU A 162 0.60 -44.51 49.58
C GLU A 162 1.17 -43.18 48.99
N ILE A 163 2.07 -42.48 49.74
CA ILE A 163 2.77 -41.29 49.28
C ILE A 163 3.59 -41.62 48.02
N MET A 164 4.42 -42.66 48.06
CA MET A 164 5.19 -43.10 46.88
C MET A 164 4.31 -43.38 45.66
N THR A 165 3.12 -43.93 45.87
CA THR A 165 2.17 -44.22 44.80
C THR A 165 1.50 -42.95 44.26
N ALA A 166 1.18 -42.02 45.17
CA ALA A 166 0.62 -40.71 44.83
C ALA A 166 1.61 -39.83 44.05
N GLU A 167 2.88 -39.79 44.50
CA GLU A 167 3.98 -39.07 43.81
C GLU A 167 4.18 -39.56 42.38
N ARG A 168 4.20 -40.89 42.16
CA ARG A 168 4.28 -41.46 40.79
C ARG A 168 3.08 -41.05 39.91
N ARG A 169 1.89 -40.97 40.52
CA ARG A 169 0.70 -40.53 39.81
C ARG A 169 0.76 -39.05 39.49
N GLU A 170 1.24 -38.23 40.41
CA GLU A 170 1.47 -36.80 40.21
C GLU A 170 2.44 -36.56 39.03
N GLU A 171 3.62 -37.21 39.06
CA GLU A 171 4.63 -37.15 37.99
C GLU A 171 4.01 -37.57 36.61
N SER A 172 3.23 -38.65 36.57
CA SER A 172 2.56 -39.10 35.37
C SER A 172 1.53 -38.09 34.85
N CYS A 173 0.78 -37.40 35.73
CA CYS A 173 -0.17 -36.35 35.36
C CYS A 173 0.56 -35.08 34.89
N GLU A 174 1.70 -34.73 35.48
CA GLU A 174 2.55 -33.63 35.07
C GLU A 174 3.12 -33.85 33.65
N ASP A 175 3.61 -35.04 33.36
CA ASP A 175 4.08 -35.43 32.03
C ASP A 175 2.98 -35.34 30.98
N ASP A 176 1.78 -35.80 31.29
CA ASP A 176 0.63 -35.70 30.42
C ASP A 176 0.24 -34.24 30.16
N LEU A 177 0.21 -33.39 31.20
CA LEU A 177 -0.05 -31.97 31.09
C LEU A 177 0.96 -31.30 30.16
N HIS A 178 2.26 -31.49 30.39
CA HIS A 178 3.32 -30.94 29.56
C HIS A 178 3.24 -31.42 28.11
N ARG A 179 2.81 -32.69 27.88
CA ARG A 179 2.61 -33.23 26.52
C ARG A 179 1.47 -32.50 25.80
N TYR A 180 0.34 -32.25 26.47
CA TYR A 180 -0.79 -31.53 25.88
C TYR A 180 -0.47 -30.07 25.63
N GLN A 181 0.21 -29.41 26.58
CA GLN A 181 0.66 -28.01 26.43
C GLN A 181 1.58 -27.85 25.21
N ARG A 182 2.59 -28.70 25.05
CA ARG A 182 3.49 -28.67 23.87
C ARG A 182 2.76 -28.90 22.55
N ARG A 183 1.73 -29.75 22.55
CA ARG A 183 0.91 -29.97 21.34
C ARG A 183 0.09 -28.74 20.99
N LEU A 184 -0.56 -28.12 21.96
CA LEU A 184 -1.30 -26.88 21.78
C LEU A 184 -0.40 -25.77 21.25
N GLU A 185 0.71 -25.52 21.91
CA GLU A 185 1.68 -24.49 21.50
C GLU A 185 2.21 -24.73 20.06
N SER A 186 2.50 -25.98 19.72
CA SER A 186 2.93 -26.32 18.35
C SER A 186 1.83 -26.03 17.32
N GLN A 187 0.57 -26.29 17.65
CA GLN A 187 -0.55 -26.00 16.76
C GLN A 187 -0.79 -24.48 16.62
N GLU A 188 -0.72 -23.75 17.73
CA GLU A 188 -0.84 -22.28 17.74
C GLU A 188 0.26 -21.63 16.87
N LYS A 189 1.51 -22.10 16.99
CA LYS A 189 2.62 -21.62 16.14
C LYS A 189 2.36 -21.90 14.66
N GLN A 190 1.72 -23.01 14.31
CA GLN A 190 1.35 -23.28 12.92
C GLN A 190 0.27 -22.30 12.43
N VAL A 191 -0.73 -21.99 13.26
CA VAL A 191 -1.75 -20.99 12.91
C VAL A 191 -1.10 -19.63 12.70
N GLN A 192 -0.27 -19.17 13.64
CA GLN A 192 0.44 -17.89 13.53
C GLN A 192 1.32 -17.81 12.28
N TYR A 193 1.97 -18.92 11.92
CA TYR A 193 2.76 -18.97 10.67
C TYR A 193 1.90 -18.70 9.44
N PHE A 194 0.76 -19.39 9.31
CA PHE A 194 -0.13 -19.18 8.17
C PHE A 194 -0.79 -17.81 8.17
N GLU A 195 -1.15 -17.27 9.32
CA GLU A 195 -1.65 -15.90 9.45
C GLU A 195 -0.61 -14.86 8.98
N SER A 196 0.66 -15.03 9.40
CA SER A 196 1.75 -14.17 8.94
C SER A 196 1.99 -14.27 7.43
N GLU A 197 1.89 -15.47 6.84
CA GLU A 197 2.01 -15.63 5.39
C GLU A 197 0.81 -14.99 4.66
N ALA A 198 -0.40 -15.04 5.23
CA ALA A 198 -1.56 -14.34 4.68
C ALA A 198 -1.37 -12.81 4.71
N GLU A 199 -0.85 -12.25 5.80
CA GLU A 199 -0.52 -10.82 5.88
C GLU A 199 0.49 -10.40 4.82
N LYS A 200 1.54 -11.21 4.58
CA LYS A 200 2.52 -10.95 3.53
C LYS A 200 1.91 -10.99 2.13
N ALA A 201 1.09 -12.00 1.85
CA ALA A 201 0.40 -12.08 0.56
C ALA A 201 -0.51 -10.87 0.33
N LYS A 202 -1.25 -10.45 1.36
CA LYS A 202 -2.08 -9.25 1.31
C LYS A 202 -1.27 -7.98 1.09
N ALA A 203 -0.13 -7.83 1.75
CA ALA A 203 0.73 -6.67 1.56
C ALA A 203 1.25 -6.57 0.11
N HIS A 204 1.58 -7.69 -0.54
CA HIS A 204 1.94 -7.70 -1.96
C HIS A 204 0.78 -7.30 -2.86
N ILE A 205 -0.44 -7.78 -2.59
CA ILE A 205 -1.65 -7.37 -3.33
C ILE A 205 -1.86 -5.85 -3.21
N ASP A 206 -1.80 -5.31 -2.00
CA ASP A 206 -1.99 -3.89 -1.73
C ASP A 206 -0.90 -3.03 -2.43
N GLU A 207 0.35 -3.50 -2.45
CA GLU A 207 1.48 -2.85 -3.14
C GLU A 207 1.27 -2.83 -4.67
N ASP A 208 0.87 -3.94 -5.27
CA ASP A 208 0.65 -4.04 -6.71
C ASP A 208 -0.57 -3.23 -7.16
N ILE A 209 -1.66 -3.20 -6.38
CA ILE A 209 -2.80 -2.31 -6.60
C ILE A 209 -2.37 -0.83 -6.54
N ALA A 210 -1.57 -0.46 -5.55
CA ALA A 210 -1.08 0.91 -5.43
C ALA A 210 -0.19 1.30 -6.63
N LYS A 211 0.66 0.40 -7.10
CA LYS A 211 1.51 0.58 -8.27
C LYS A 211 0.69 0.74 -9.56
N GLN A 212 -0.32 -0.10 -9.75
CA GLN A 212 -1.24 0.01 -10.90
C GLN A 212 -1.96 1.36 -10.90
N ASN A 213 -2.53 1.76 -9.76
CA ASN A 213 -3.22 3.04 -9.61
C ASN A 213 -2.28 4.24 -9.86
N ALA A 214 -1.02 4.17 -9.43
CA ALA A 214 -0.03 5.21 -9.68
C ALA A 214 0.26 5.35 -11.18
N LEU A 215 0.47 4.24 -11.90
CA LEU A 215 0.70 4.25 -13.34
C LEU A 215 -0.47 4.85 -14.12
N LEU A 216 -1.70 4.48 -13.77
CA LEU A 216 -2.92 5.03 -14.40
C LEU A 216 -3.10 6.51 -14.10
N SER A 217 -2.87 6.93 -12.86
CA SER A 217 -2.93 8.35 -12.46
C SER A 217 -1.87 9.20 -13.19
N ASP A 218 -0.67 8.67 -13.34
CA ASP A 218 0.40 9.40 -14.05
C ASP A 218 0.12 9.49 -15.55
N LEU A 219 -0.51 8.48 -16.15
CA LEU A 219 -0.99 8.54 -17.52
C LEU A 219 -2.08 9.61 -17.71
N GLU A 220 -3.06 9.68 -16.79
CA GLU A 220 -4.10 10.71 -16.83
C GLU A 220 -3.52 12.13 -16.71
N LYS A 221 -2.56 12.34 -15.79
CA LYS A 221 -1.88 13.63 -15.63
C LYS A 221 -1.08 14.02 -16.88
N ALA A 222 -0.36 13.07 -17.46
CA ALA A 222 0.42 13.31 -18.67
C ALA A 222 -0.49 13.64 -19.85
N GLN A 223 -1.66 12.99 -19.98
CA GLN A 223 -2.66 13.30 -20.99
C GLN A 223 -3.22 14.71 -20.82
N ALA A 224 -3.61 15.08 -19.60
CA ALA A 224 -4.12 16.42 -19.29
C ALA A 224 -3.08 17.50 -19.59
N ALA A 225 -1.82 17.28 -19.19
CA ALA A 225 -0.74 18.22 -19.48
C ALA A 225 -0.47 18.40 -20.98
N TYR A 226 -0.57 17.33 -21.76
CA TYR A 226 -0.47 17.39 -23.22
C TYR A 226 -1.62 18.18 -23.85
N ASP A 227 -2.85 17.92 -23.42
CA ASP A 227 -4.04 18.61 -23.90
C ASP A 227 -4.00 20.11 -23.62
N ASP A 228 -3.52 20.49 -22.42
CA ASP A 228 -3.33 21.90 -22.03
C ASP A 228 -2.21 22.57 -22.86
N ALA A 229 -1.09 21.87 -23.08
CA ALA A 229 -0.02 22.36 -23.92
C ALA A 229 -0.43 22.52 -25.39
N CYS A 230 -1.28 21.64 -25.92
CA CYS A 230 -1.87 21.77 -27.24
C CYS A 230 -2.74 23.05 -27.36
N LYS A 231 -3.60 23.30 -26.37
CA LYS A 231 -4.43 24.53 -26.33
C LYS A 231 -3.56 25.79 -26.31
N ALA A 232 -2.55 25.81 -25.43
CA ALA A 232 -1.62 26.95 -25.33
C ALA A 232 -0.87 27.19 -26.65
N TYR A 233 -0.49 26.13 -27.35
CA TYR A 233 0.15 26.24 -28.66
C TYR A 233 -0.82 26.81 -29.71
N GLU A 234 -2.06 26.33 -29.79
CA GLU A 234 -3.05 26.84 -30.75
C GLU A 234 -3.40 28.31 -30.48
N GLU A 235 -3.49 28.73 -29.21
CA GLU A 235 -3.68 30.14 -28.81
C GLU A 235 -2.48 31.01 -29.22
N ALA A 236 -1.25 30.57 -28.97
CA ALA A 236 -0.03 31.29 -29.34
C ALA A 236 0.13 31.36 -30.89
N LYS A 237 -0.23 30.30 -31.59
CA LYS A 237 -0.25 30.28 -33.07
C LYS A 237 -1.25 31.27 -33.62
N ALA A 238 -2.50 31.30 -33.10
CA ALA A 238 -3.52 32.26 -33.55
C ALA A 238 -3.13 33.72 -33.27
N ALA A 239 -2.41 33.97 -32.15
CA ALA A 239 -1.87 35.28 -31.85
C ALA A 239 -0.77 35.69 -32.85
N ALA A 240 0.16 34.79 -33.17
CA ALA A 240 1.23 35.03 -34.14
C ALA A 240 0.67 35.25 -35.55
N ASP A 241 -0.34 34.49 -36.01
CA ASP A 241 -0.98 34.62 -37.30
C ASP A 241 -1.73 35.96 -37.43
N LYS A 242 -2.35 36.45 -36.34
CA LYS A 242 -2.96 37.80 -36.30
C LYS A 242 -1.91 38.90 -36.35
N ALA A 243 -0.77 38.75 -35.67
CA ALA A 243 0.30 39.73 -35.65
C ALA A 243 1.00 39.87 -37.04
N THR A 244 1.00 38.77 -37.82
CA THR A 244 1.61 38.75 -39.17
C THR A 244 0.66 39.14 -40.32
N SER A 245 -0.67 39.17 -40.10
CA SER A 245 -1.66 39.65 -41.05
C SER A 245 -1.76 41.20 -40.94
N PRO A 246 -1.25 41.98 -41.89
CA PRO A 246 -1.50 43.42 -41.89
C PRO A 246 -3.02 43.58 -42.10
N GLU A 247 -3.66 44.19 -41.13
CA GLU A 247 -5.04 44.68 -41.29
C GLU A 247 -4.97 45.72 -42.44
N ILE A 248 -5.40 45.33 -43.63
CA ILE A 248 -5.59 46.27 -44.73
C ILE A 248 -6.73 47.17 -44.31
N THR A 249 -6.40 48.21 -43.59
CA THR A 249 -7.28 49.36 -43.43
C THR A 249 -7.60 49.87 -44.79
N GLN A 250 -8.74 49.53 -45.34
CA GLN A 250 -9.25 50.14 -46.57
C GLN A 250 -9.22 51.66 -46.34
N PRO A 251 -8.54 52.42 -47.25
CA PRO A 251 -8.62 53.85 -47.13
C PRO A 251 -10.06 54.26 -47.28
N THR A 252 -10.60 54.93 -46.29
CA THR A 252 -11.90 55.62 -46.36
C THR A 252 -11.92 56.47 -47.60
N GLU A 253 -12.71 56.06 -48.56
CA GLU A 253 -12.97 56.78 -49.76
C GLU A 253 -13.52 58.18 -49.35
N THR A 254 -12.66 59.19 -49.48
CA THR A 254 -13.03 60.60 -49.27
C THR A 254 -13.92 60.98 -50.44
N THR A 255 -15.23 61.08 -50.19
CA THR A 255 -16.24 61.63 -51.09
C THR A 255 -15.80 63.06 -51.49
N PRO A 256 -15.63 63.39 -52.79
CA PRO A 256 -15.35 64.72 -53.23
C PRO A 256 -16.57 65.64 -53.00
N PRO A 257 -16.39 66.94 -52.65
CA PRO A 257 -17.49 67.84 -52.39
C PRO A 257 -18.27 68.14 -53.71
N SER A 258 -19.56 67.87 -53.69
CA SER A 258 -20.50 68.25 -54.75
C SER A 258 -20.58 69.78 -54.87
N ASN A 259 -20.02 70.30 -55.98
CA ASN A 259 -20.14 71.72 -56.30
C ASN A 259 -21.44 71.91 -57.10
N SER A 260 -22.45 72.42 -56.47
CA SER A 260 -23.70 72.88 -57.07
C SER A 260 -23.53 74.25 -57.71
N ALA A 261 -23.60 74.31 -58.97
CA ALA A 261 -23.84 75.57 -59.66
C ALA A 261 -24.99 75.35 -60.72
N GLN A 262 -26.10 75.93 -60.38
CA GLN A 262 -27.19 76.18 -61.22
C GLN A 262 -26.86 77.37 -62.17
N PRO A 263 -27.32 77.39 -63.41
CA PRO A 263 -28.10 78.56 -63.74
C PRO A 263 -29.43 78.21 -64.39
N ALA A 264 -30.37 79.08 -64.13
CA ALA A 264 -31.65 79.20 -64.68
C ALA A 264 -31.56 79.66 -66.21
N GLU A 265 -32.51 79.33 -66.99
CA GLU A 265 -33.34 80.18 -67.84
C GLU A 265 -34.10 79.40 -68.90
N THR A 266 -35.38 79.68 -68.80
CA THR A 266 -36.32 80.19 -69.85
C THR A 266 -36.62 79.31 -71.07
N ALA A 267 -37.82 78.90 -71.24
CA ALA A 267 -38.94 79.34 -72.06
C ALA A 267 -40.10 78.36 -72.01
#